data_0f451ab027a4f07d95c518e2fb607dfa
#
_entry.id   0f451ab027a4f07d95c518e2fb607dfa
#
_cell.length_a   1.000
_cell.length_b   1.000
_cell.length_c   1.000
_cell.angle_alpha   90.00
_cell.angle_beta   90.00
_cell.angle_gamma   90.00
#
_symmetry.space_group_name_H-M   'P 1'
#
loop_
_entity.id
_entity.type
_entity.pdbx_description
1 polymer ?
#
loop_
_entity_poly.entity_id
_entity_poly.type
_entity_poly.pdbx_seq_one_letter_code
_entity_poly.pdbx_strand_id
1 'polypeptide(L)'
;MQAPYFPIIYVRGYAMTEGERDQTASDPFCGFNVGSTVYRAAVDKNAPPKRFIFESPVLRLGSDFGYSDVYEHGTDIMDADWQPRSGNAGIAARSVVVYRYYDAGSTLFGDGKASPIETYARGLDTLILRVRDLVCKQEGAEADPPGGAVTPENFRCYLVAHSMGGLISRYYIQNLMPVTGGLRAAHQLVILGTPNAGSPCANIFSIPMAAELRTDV
;
A
#
# COMPACT_ATOMS: atom_id res chain seq x y z
N MET A 1 12.23 -11.71 7.96
CA MET A 1 12.38 -10.27 8.25
C MET A 1 13.10 -10.16 9.59
N GLN A 2 14.07 -9.29 9.70
CA GLN A 2 14.78 -9.03 10.96
C GLN A 2 14.34 -7.67 11.51
N ALA A 3 14.34 -7.56 12.84
CA ALA A 3 14.10 -6.29 13.51
C ALA A 3 15.13 -5.22 13.08
N PRO A 4 14.79 -3.90 13.09
CA PRO A 4 13.55 -3.33 13.61
C PRO A 4 12.33 -3.57 12.71
N TYR A 5 11.15 -3.70 13.33
CA TYR A 5 9.90 -3.80 12.61
C TYR A 5 9.25 -2.42 12.55
N PHE A 6 8.86 -2.01 11.35
CA PHE A 6 8.18 -0.75 11.11
C PHE A 6 6.81 -1.02 10.45
N PRO A 7 5.87 -0.08 10.50
CA PRO A 7 4.64 -0.18 9.73
C PRO A 7 4.93 -0.43 8.25
N ILE A 8 4.13 -1.29 7.65
CA ILE A 8 4.21 -1.59 6.22
C ILE A 8 3.02 -0.91 5.54
N ILE A 9 3.30 -0.04 4.58
CA ILE A 9 2.29 0.64 3.78
C ILE A 9 2.31 0.05 2.37
N TYR A 10 1.18 -0.56 1.99
CA TYR A 10 0.97 -1.10 0.65
C TYR A 10 0.38 -0.04 -0.28
N VAL A 11 0.99 0.12 -1.46
CA VAL A 11 0.53 1.04 -2.51
C VAL A 11 0.26 0.24 -3.77
N ARG A 12 -1.01 0.02 -4.09
CA ARG A 12 -1.41 -0.79 -5.24
C ARG A 12 -1.09 -0.10 -6.57
N GLY A 13 -1.01 -0.92 -7.62
CA GLY A 13 -0.98 -0.47 -9.00
C GLY A 13 -2.34 -0.04 -9.54
N TYR A 14 -2.36 0.52 -10.72
CA TYR A 14 -3.57 1.03 -11.36
C TYR A 14 -4.52 -0.09 -11.81
N ALA A 15 -5.81 0.09 -11.58
CA ALA A 15 -6.89 -0.68 -12.18
C ALA A 15 -7.36 0.02 -13.48
N MET A 16 -7.49 -0.73 -14.58
CA MET A 16 -7.66 -0.14 -15.91
C MET A 16 -9.08 0.32 -16.22
N THR A 17 -10.09 -0.37 -15.68
CA THR A 17 -11.50 -0.07 -15.93
C THR A 17 -12.20 0.48 -14.69
N GLU A 18 -13.35 1.13 -14.90
CA GLU A 18 -14.21 1.59 -13.80
C GLU A 18 -14.63 0.43 -12.89
N GLY A 19 -15.07 -0.69 -13.48
CA GLY A 19 -15.46 -1.87 -12.71
C GLY A 19 -14.31 -2.46 -11.89
N GLU A 20 -13.08 -2.45 -12.41
CA GLU A 20 -11.90 -2.90 -11.65
C GLU A 20 -11.56 -1.92 -10.51
N ARG A 21 -11.77 -0.62 -10.70
CA ARG A 21 -11.60 0.36 -9.62
C ARG A 21 -12.59 0.14 -8.50
N ASP A 22 -13.87 -0.01 -8.84
CA ASP A 22 -14.94 -0.26 -7.88
C ASP A 22 -14.74 -1.58 -7.14
N GLN A 23 -14.37 -2.64 -7.83
CA GLN A 23 -14.02 -3.91 -7.22
C GLN A 23 -12.81 -3.79 -6.28
N THR A 24 -11.79 -3.00 -6.66
CA THR A 24 -10.63 -2.76 -5.82
C THR A 24 -10.98 -1.93 -4.59
N ALA A 25 -11.79 -0.88 -4.76
CA ALA A 25 -12.25 -0.02 -3.66
C ALA A 25 -13.17 -0.77 -2.70
N SER A 26 -13.97 -1.74 -3.18
CA SER A 26 -14.82 -2.56 -2.32
C SER A 26 -14.06 -3.56 -1.44
N ASP A 27 -12.81 -3.90 -1.78
CA ASP A 27 -11.99 -4.78 -0.97
C ASP A 27 -11.20 -3.97 0.08
N PRO A 28 -11.37 -4.25 1.38
CA PRO A 28 -10.64 -3.58 2.47
C PRO A 28 -9.12 -3.53 2.27
N PHE A 29 -8.56 -4.55 1.65
CA PHE A 29 -7.12 -4.69 1.42
C PHE A 29 -6.71 -4.40 -0.03
N CYS A 30 -7.61 -3.88 -0.86
CA CYS A 30 -7.34 -3.60 -2.28
C CYS A 30 -6.69 -4.79 -3.02
N GLY A 31 -7.06 -6.02 -2.69
CA GLY A 31 -6.54 -7.24 -3.28
C GLY A 31 -5.24 -7.78 -2.68
N PHE A 32 -4.61 -7.10 -1.72
CA PHE A 32 -3.38 -7.61 -1.07
C PHE A 32 -3.62 -8.76 -0.09
N ASN A 33 -4.87 -9.03 0.28
CA ASN A 33 -5.29 -10.17 1.09
C ASN A 33 -5.58 -11.43 0.27
N VAL A 34 -5.53 -11.35 -1.06
CA VAL A 34 -5.84 -12.48 -1.95
C VAL A 34 -4.55 -13.19 -2.34
N GLY A 35 -4.50 -14.51 -2.13
CA GLY A 35 -3.40 -15.35 -2.60
C GLY A 35 -3.43 -15.51 -4.13
N SER A 36 -2.28 -15.82 -4.72
CA SER A 36 -2.15 -16.11 -6.13
C SER A 36 -2.27 -17.60 -6.40
N THR A 37 -2.90 -17.97 -7.53
CA THR A 37 -2.94 -19.32 -8.04
C THR A 37 -2.10 -19.41 -9.31
N VAL A 38 -1.19 -20.40 -9.35
CA VAL A 38 -0.36 -20.69 -10.52
C VAL A 38 -0.56 -22.15 -10.93
N TYR A 39 -0.52 -22.38 -12.21
CA TYR A 39 -0.60 -23.73 -12.77
C TYR A 39 0.72 -24.10 -13.42
N ARG A 40 1.23 -25.30 -13.11
CA ARG A 40 2.40 -25.88 -13.77
C ARG A 40 1.96 -27.01 -14.68
N ALA A 41 2.38 -26.99 -15.93
CA ALA A 41 2.13 -28.09 -16.87
C ALA A 41 2.75 -29.40 -16.35
N ALA A 42 2.01 -30.47 -16.50
CA ALA A 42 2.53 -31.80 -16.23
C ALA A 42 3.48 -32.27 -17.35
N VAL A 43 4.40 -33.20 -17.06
CA VAL A 43 5.26 -33.82 -18.06
C VAL A 43 4.44 -34.67 -19.04
N ASP A 44 3.43 -35.38 -18.54
CA ASP A 44 2.41 -36.00 -19.35
C ASP A 44 1.42 -34.95 -19.85
N LYS A 45 1.35 -34.79 -21.17
CA LYS A 45 0.46 -33.80 -21.83
C LYS A 45 -1.03 -34.11 -21.63
N ASN A 46 -1.39 -35.34 -21.28
CA ASN A 46 -2.77 -35.73 -21.01
C ASN A 46 -3.16 -35.55 -19.54
N ALA A 47 -2.21 -35.28 -18.67
CA ALA A 47 -2.48 -35.03 -17.27
C ALA A 47 -2.87 -33.56 -17.04
N PRO A 48 -3.83 -33.29 -16.14
CA PRO A 48 -4.20 -31.90 -15.83
C PRO A 48 -3.02 -31.13 -15.23
N PRO A 49 -2.90 -29.81 -15.50
CA PRO A 49 -1.89 -28.97 -14.88
C PRO A 49 -2.00 -29.00 -13.35
N LYS A 50 -0.86 -29.01 -12.69
CA LYS A 50 -0.82 -28.95 -11.22
C LYS A 50 -1.04 -27.54 -10.73
N ARG A 51 -2.00 -27.38 -9.82
CA ARG A 51 -2.34 -26.10 -9.19
C ARG A 51 -1.47 -25.85 -7.96
N PHE A 52 -0.91 -24.66 -7.89
CA PHE A 52 -0.22 -24.14 -6.71
C PHE A 52 -0.90 -22.86 -6.25
N ILE A 53 -1.09 -22.74 -4.96
CA ILE A 53 -1.67 -21.55 -4.33
C ILE A 53 -0.58 -20.91 -3.49
N PHE A 54 -0.35 -19.61 -3.72
CA PHE A 54 0.50 -18.77 -2.88
C PHE A 54 -0.38 -17.99 -1.91
N GLU A 55 -0.04 -18.04 -0.63
CA GLU A 55 -0.74 -17.27 0.40
C GLU A 55 -0.54 -15.75 0.22
N SER A 56 -1.51 -14.99 0.72
CA SER A 56 -1.45 -13.53 0.76
C SER A 56 -0.24 -13.05 1.56
N PRO A 57 0.49 -12.03 1.06
CA PRO A 57 1.55 -11.39 1.83
C PRO A 57 1.05 -10.83 3.17
N VAL A 58 -0.16 -10.27 3.21
CA VAL A 58 -0.76 -9.73 4.44
C VAL A 58 -0.99 -10.84 5.46
N LEU A 59 -1.53 -11.98 5.02
CA LEU A 59 -1.74 -13.15 5.88
C LEU A 59 -0.42 -13.67 6.46
N ARG A 60 0.62 -13.78 5.63
CA ARG A 60 1.95 -14.24 6.06
C ARG A 60 2.61 -13.27 7.03
N LEU A 61 2.45 -11.97 6.82
CA LEU A 61 2.96 -10.97 7.75
C LEU A 61 2.28 -11.09 9.11
N GLY A 62 0.98 -11.38 9.16
CA GLY A 62 0.26 -11.64 10.39
C GLY A 62 0.76 -12.91 11.10
N SER A 63 0.73 -14.05 10.40
CA SER A 63 1.04 -15.35 10.99
C SER A 63 2.51 -15.50 11.40
N ASP A 64 3.45 -15.02 10.58
CA ASP A 64 4.86 -15.29 10.77
C ASP A 64 5.61 -14.18 11.51
N PHE A 65 5.10 -12.95 11.48
CA PHE A 65 5.79 -11.77 12.01
C PHE A 65 4.96 -10.93 12.98
N GLY A 66 3.71 -11.33 13.26
CA GLY A 66 2.85 -10.65 14.23
C GLY A 66 2.38 -9.25 13.79
N TYR A 67 2.31 -9.01 12.48
CA TYR A 67 1.70 -7.79 11.96
C TYR A 67 0.18 -7.87 12.06
N SER A 68 -0.46 -6.73 12.31
CA SER A 68 -1.92 -6.59 12.29
C SER A 68 -2.33 -5.53 11.28
N ASP A 69 -3.49 -5.73 10.67
CA ASP A 69 -4.11 -4.68 9.85
C ASP A 69 -4.71 -3.58 10.72
N VAL A 70 -5.02 -2.45 10.09
CA VAL A 70 -5.61 -1.27 10.75
C VAL A 70 -7.04 -0.99 10.29
N TYR A 71 -7.63 -1.90 9.52
CA TYR A 71 -9.01 -1.77 9.05
C TYR A 71 -9.97 -2.21 10.16
N GLU A 72 -10.76 -1.29 10.69
CA GLU A 72 -11.59 -1.51 11.86
C GLU A 72 -13.06 -1.17 11.58
N HIS A 73 -13.95 -2.09 11.91
CA HIS A 73 -15.40 -1.91 11.83
C HIS A 73 -15.92 -1.39 10.47
N GLY A 74 -15.24 -1.73 9.39
CA GLY A 74 -15.61 -1.29 8.05
C GLY A 74 -15.01 0.04 7.62
N THR A 75 -14.14 0.64 8.45
CA THR A 75 -13.50 1.92 8.17
C THR A 75 -11.99 1.80 8.00
N ASP A 76 -11.43 2.62 7.14
CA ASP A 76 -9.99 2.78 6.92
C ASP A 76 -9.40 3.85 7.84
N ILE A 77 -8.12 3.76 8.13
CA ILE A 77 -7.39 4.69 8.99
C ILE A 77 -7.52 6.18 8.58
N MET A 78 -7.86 6.46 7.32
CA MET A 78 -8.06 7.82 6.81
C MET A 78 -9.51 8.29 6.90
N ASP A 79 -10.45 7.43 7.23
CA ASP A 79 -11.85 7.80 7.40
C ASP A 79 -12.05 8.64 8.66
N ALA A 80 -12.99 9.57 8.62
CA ALA A 80 -13.20 10.52 9.71
C ALA A 80 -13.72 9.87 11.00
N ASP A 81 -14.45 8.77 10.87
CA ASP A 81 -15.05 8.00 11.96
C ASP A 81 -14.18 6.81 12.40
N TRP A 82 -13.02 6.60 11.77
CA TRP A 82 -12.10 5.55 12.18
C TRP A 82 -11.61 5.74 13.61
N GLN A 83 -11.63 4.66 14.38
CA GLN A 83 -11.11 4.61 15.74
C GLN A 83 -10.17 3.41 15.88
N PRO A 84 -9.09 3.52 16.67
CA PRO A 84 -8.23 2.37 16.95
C PRO A 84 -8.99 1.29 17.71
N ARG A 85 -8.49 0.06 17.68
CA ARG A 85 -9.06 -1.07 18.46
C ARG A 85 -9.30 -0.68 19.90
N SER A 86 -10.41 -1.15 20.44
CA SER A 86 -10.79 -0.87 21.83
C SER A 86 -9.63 -1.08 22.82
N GLY A 87 -9.38 -0.08 23.66
CA GLY A 87 -8.29 -0.09 24.62
C GLY A 87 -6.95 0.44 24.11
N ASN A 88 -6.84 0.81 22.83
CA ASN A 88 -5.64 1.39 22.23
C ASN A 88 -5.79 2.90 22.02
N ALA A 89 -4.71 3.65 22.25
CA ALA A 89 -4.63 5.08 21.92
C ALA A 89 -4.23 5.33 20.45
N GLY A 90 -3.64 4.32 19.79
CA GLY A 90 -3.14 4.39 18.44
C GLY A 90 -3.03 3.01 17.81
N ILE A 91 -1.99 2.79 16.98
CA ILE A 91 -1.71 1.52 16.30
C ILE A 91 -0.31 1.00 16.64
N ALA A 92 -0.14 -0.30 16.58
CA ALA A 92 1.16 -0.93 16.82
C ALA A 92 2.18 -0.56 15.72
N ALA A 93 3.47 -0.56 16.05
CA ALA A 93 4.53 -0.41 15.07
C ALA A 93 4.51 -1.54 14.02
N ARG A 94 4.07 -2.74 14.40
CA ARG A 94 3.84 -3.87 13.47
C ARG A 94 2.44 -3.80 12.86
N SER A 95 2.15 -2.74 12.12
CA SER A 95 0.88 -2.59 11.41
C SER A 95 1.06 -2.68 9.90
N VAL A 96 0.07 -3.28 9.25
CA VAL A 96 -0.09 -3.27 7.78
C VAL A 96 -1.18 -2.26 7.45
N VAL A 97 -0.82 -1.30 6.63
CA VAL A 97 -1.71 -0.25 6.15
C VAL A 97 -1.79 -0.33 4.64
N VAL A 98 -2.99 -0.26 4.08
CA VAL A 98 -3.19 -0.20 2.62
C VAL A 98 -3.56 1.22 2.25
N TYR A 99 -2.81 1.84 1.34
CA TYR A 99 -3.15 3.15 0.83
C TYR A 99 -4.31 3.07 -0.16
N ARG A 100 -5.47 3.56 0.25
CA ARG A 100 -6.75 3.42 -0.46
C ARG A 100 -7.02 4.59 -1.41
N TYR A 101 -6.05 5.02 -2.20
CA TYR A 101 -6.22 6.13 -3.15
C TYR A 101 -7.26 5.85 -4.25
N TYR A 102 -7.65 4.60 -4.44
CA TYR A 102 -8.72 4.22 -5.36
C TYR A 102 -10.09 4.71 -4.93
N ASP A 103 -10.32 4.93 -3.64
CA ASP A 103 -11.62 5.31 -3.11
C ASP A 103 -12.10 6.60 -3.79
N ALA A 104 -11.26 7.62 -3.89
CA ALA A 104 -11.60 8.86 -4.57
C ALA A 104 -11.91 8.69 -6.07
N GLY A 105 -11.25 7.73 -6.73
CA GLY A 105 -11.44 7.42 -8.15
C GLY A 105 -12.52 6.36 -8.44
N SER A 106 -13.17 5.79 -7.41
CA SER A 106 -14.26 4.84 -7.55
C SER A 106 -15.62 5.54 -7.64
N THR A 107 -16.63 4.84 -8.14
CA THR A 107 -18.01 5.33 -8.08
C THR A 107 -18.69 5.02 -6.76
N LEU A 108 -18.07 4.15 -5.94
CA LEU A 108 -18.61 3.74 -4.64
C LEU A 108 -18.32 4.75 -3.53
N PHE A 109 -17.13 5.37 -3.56
CA PHE A 109 -16.64 6.23 -2.47
C PHE A 109 -16.18 7.62 -2.95
N GLY A 110 -16.13 7.87 -4.26
CA GLY A 110 -15.63 9.09 -4.85
C GLY A 110 -16.41 9.54 -6.07
N ASP A 111 -15.78 10.34 -6.92
CA ASP A 111 -16.38 10.93 -8.12
C ASP A 111 -16.12 10.13 -9.42
N GLY A 112 -15.48 8.98 -9.30
CA GLY A 112 -15.14 8.11 -10.43
C GLY A 112 -13.99 8.61 -11.30
N LYS A 113 -13.31 9.69 -10.90
CA LYS A 113 -12.24 10.32 -11.70
C LYS A 113 -10.86 9.93 -11.18
N ALA A 114 -9.97 9.63 -12.12
CA ALA A 114 -8.57 9.46 -11.82
C ALA A 114 -7.88 10.81 -11.61
N SER A 115 -6.96 10.84 -10.65
CA SER A 115 -6.12 12.01 -10.35
C SER A 115 -4.67 11.81 -10.85
N PRO A 116 -3.90 12.90 -11.04
CA PRO A 116 -2.47 12.80 -11.34
C PRO A 116 -1.68 12.10 -10.22
N ILE A 117 -0.53 11.53 -10.56
CA ILE A 117 0.38 10.86 -9.61
C ILE A 117 0.76 11.78 -8.45
N GLU A 118 0.98 13.06 -8.70
CA GLU A 118 1.27 14.05 -7.66
C GLU A 118 0.18 14.11 -6.59
N THR A 119 -1.09 14.12 -6.99
CA THR A 119 -2.22 14.14 -6.06
C THR A 119 -2.24 12.90 -5.17
N TYR A 120 -2.02 11.73 -5.78
CA TYR A 120 -1.93 10.48 -5.02
C TYR A 120 -0.70 10.44 -4.10
N ALA A 121 0.43 10.99 -4.54
CA ALA A 121 1.62 11.07 -3.70
C ALA A 121 1.44 12.01 -2.49
N ARG A 122 0.70 13.11 -2.64
CA ARG A 122 0.30 13.99 -1.51
C ARG A 122 -0.63 13.26 -0.53
N GLY A 123 -1.57 12.47 -1.03
CA GLY A 123 -2.39 11.61 -0.18
C GLY A 123 -1.57 10.56 0.58
N LEU A 124 -0.56 9.96 -0.08
CA LEU A 124 0.37 9.04 0.57
C LEU A 124 1.18 9.72 1.67
N ASP A 125 1.65 10.95 1.45
CA ASP A 125 2.33 11.76 2.47
C ASP A 125 1.42 11.98 3.69
N THR A 126 0.16 12.37 3.45
CA THR A 126 -0.84 12.55 4.52
C THR A 126 -1.06 11.26 5.31
N LEU A 127 -1.20 10.12 4.62
CA LEU A 127 -1.33 8.81 5.26
C LEU A 127 -0.10 8.47 6.12
N ILE A 128 1.11 8.68 5.60
CA ILE A 128 2.35 8.39 6.33
C ILE A 128 2.44 9.22 7.62
N LEU A 129 2.08 10.50 7.56
CA LEU A 129 2.03 11.37 8.73
C LEU A 129 0.96 10.90 9.73
N ARG A 130 -0.20 10.48 9.26
CA ARG A 130 -1.27 9.91 10.10
C ARG A 130 -0.82 8.63 10.80
N VAL A 131 -0.17 7.71 10.06
CA VAL A 131 0.39 6.47 10.61
C VAL A 131 1.44 6.78 11.68
N ARG A 132 2.35 7.73 11.42
CA ARG A 132 3.33 8.20 12.39
C ARG A 132 2.67 8.63 13.69
N ASP A 133 1.69 9.52 13.59
CA ASP A 133 1.04 10.11 14.75
C ASP A 133 0.29 9.04 15.59
N LEU A 134 -0.30 8.07 14.93
CA LEU A 134 -1.00 6.97 15.60
C LEU A 134 -0.03 5.96 16.24
N VAL A 135 1.08 5.64 15.60
CA VAL A 135 2.12 4.79 16.20
C VAL A 135 2.73 5.46 17.42
N CYS A 136 3.03 6.77 17.33
CA CYS A 136 3.60 7.51 18.44
C CYS A 136 2.64 7.70 19.63
N LYS A 137 1.32 7.60 19.40
CA LYS A 137 0.30 7.67 20.47
C LYS A 137 0.11 6.36 21.20
N GLN A 138 0.48 5.23 20.62
CA GLN A 138 0.28 3.92 21.22
C GLN A 138 1.25 3.77 22.39
N GLU A 139 0.71 3.75 23.61
CA GLU A 139 1.50 3.47 24.82
C GLU A 139 2.09 2.05 24.74
N GLY A 140 3.37 1.93 25.02
CA GLY A 140 4.07 0.66 24.91
C GLY A 140 4.17 0.16 23.48
N ALA A 141 3.94 1.01 22.46
CA ALA A 141 4.37 0.75 21.10
C ALA A 141 5.88 0.55 21.15
N GLU A 142 6.26 -0.65 21.60
CA GLU A 142 7.63 -1.10 21.50
C GLU A 142 7.99 -0.99 20.03
N ALA A 143 8.81 0.02 19.72
CA ALA A 143 9.68 -0.12 18.58
C ALA A 143 10.44 -1.41 18.85
N ASP A 144 9.92 -2.52 18.35
CA ASP A 144 10.59 -3.79 18.43
C ASP A 144 11.72 -3.78 17.41
N PRO A 145 12.90 -3.77 17.83
CA PRO A 145 13.52 -4.13 19.07
C PRO A 145 14.29 -2.99 19.76
N PRO A 146 15.17 -3.31 20.69
CA PRO A 146 15.61 -2.47 21.77
C PRO A 146 16.16 -1.11 21.31
N GLY A 147 15.31 -0.10 21.33
CA GLY A 147 15.64 1.27 20.89
C GLY A 147 14.77 2.34 21.55
N GLY A 148 13.82 1.96 22.37
CA GLY A 148 12.91 2.90 23.04
C GLY A 148 11.63 3.16 22.26
N ALA A 149 10.82 4.11 22.77
CA ALA A 149 9.55 4.50 22.17
C ALA A 149 9.73 5.08 20.76
N VAL A 150 8.77 4.81 19.89
CA VAL A 150 8.71 5.47 18.57
C VAL A 150 8.33 6.93 18.79
N THR A 151 9.16 7.83 18.29
CA THR A 151 8.92 9.27 18.30
C THR A 151 8.73 9.79 16.88
N PRO A 152 8.15 11.00 16.70
CA PRO A 152 8.03 11.58 15.37
C PRO A 152 9.37 11.66 14.60
N GLU A 153 10.48 11.86 15.30
CA GLU A 153 11.82 12.01 14.70
C GLU A 153 12.44 10.68 14.28
N ASN A 154 12.17 9.60 15.03
CA ASN A 154 12.71 8.28 14.74
C ASN A 154 11.74 7.36 13.99
N PHE A 155 10.49 7.81 13.76
CA PHE A 155 9.51 7.04 13.01
C PHE A 155 10.04 6.64 11.63
N ARG A 156 9.77 5.40 11.25
CA ARG A 156 10.07 4.84 9.92
C ARG A 156 8.93 3.94 9.47
N CYS A 157 8.79 3.77 8.16
CA CYS A 157 7.88 2.79 7.56
C CYS A 157 8.53 2.10 6.35
N TYR A 158 8.01 0.94 6.00
CA TYR A 158 8.29 0.27 4.74
C TYR A 158 7.21 0.61 3.74
N LEU A 159 7.59 0.91 2.50
CA LEU A 159 6.66 1.06 1.39
C LEU A 159 6.76 -0.19 0.51
N VAL A 160 5.65 -0.85 0.26
CA VAL A 160 5.55 -1.98 -0.67
C VAL A 160 4.59 -1.58 -1.78
N ALA A 161 5.13 -1.36 -2.96
CA ALA A 161 4.41 -0.75 -4.05
C ALA A 161 4.36 -1.67 -5.27
N HIS A 162 3.18 -1.81 -5.88
CA HIS A 162 2.98 -2.59 -7.10
C HIS A 162 2.68 -1.68 -8.28
N SER A 163 3.29 -1.95 -9.44
CA SER A 163 3.00 -1.26 -10.70
C SER A 163 3.10 0.27 -10.55
N MET A 164 2.06 1.02 -10.92
CA MET A 164 1.99 2.48 -10.78
C MET A 164 2.15 2.96 -9.32
N GLY A 165 1.80 2.14 -8.34
CA GLY A 165 2.05 2.47 -6.93
C GLY A 165 3.51 2.75 -6.63
N GLY A 166 4.43 2.15 -7.38
CA GLY A 166 5.86 2.45 -7.31
C GLY A 166 6.20 3.85 -7.80
N LEU A 167 5.52 4.36 -8.82
CA LEU A 167 5.70 5.74 -9.29
C LEU A 167 5.19 6.75 -8.26
N ILE A 168 4.02 6.49 -7.67
CA ILE A 168 3.47 7.30 -6.57
C ILE A 168 4.46 7.36 -5.39
N SER A 169 4.97 6.21 -4.98
CA SER A 169 5.93 6.12 -3.86
C SER A 169 7.26 6.80 -4.18
N ARG A 170 7.76 6.68 -5.40
CA ARG A 170 8.96 7.39 -5.84
C ARG A 170 8.77 8.91 -5.87
N TYR A 171 7.62 9.38 -6.39
CA TYR A 171 7.29 10.80 -6.38
C TYR A 171 7.26 11.34 -4.95
N TYR A 172 6.63 10.62 -4.02
CA TYR A 172 6.64 10.96 -2.60
C TYR A 172 8.08 11.09 -2.05
N ILE A 173 8.91 10.06 -2.25
CA ILE A 173 10.27 10.05 -1.70
C ILE A 173 11.15 11.15 -2.29
N GLN A 174 11.02 11.44 -3.57
CA GLN A 174 11.89 12.39 -4.27
C GLN A 174 11.46 13.84 -4.11
N ASN A 175 10.15 14.11 -4.04
CA ASN A 175 9.62 15.46 -4.14
C ASN A 175 8.91 15.95 -2.86
N LEU A 176 8.27 15.08 -2.09
CA LEU A 176 7.48 15.46 -0.93
C LEU A 176 8.21 15.20 0.38
N MET A 177 8.73 14.02 0.58
CA MET A 177 9.44 13.65 1.81
C MET A 177 10.57 14.62 2.21
N PRO A 178 11.38 15.19 1.28
CA PRO A 178 12.41 16.16 1.62
C PRO A 178 11.90 17.48 2.15
N VAL A 179 10.66 17.87 1.81
CA VAL A 179 10.08 19.18 2.13
C VAL A 179 9.04 19.15 3.24
N THR A 180 8.45 17.99 3.53
CA THR A 180 7.46 17.81 4.60
C THR A 180 8.10 17.55 5.96
N GLY A 181 8.84 18.53 6.47
CA GLY A 181 9.41 18.52 7.83
C GLY A 181 10.71 17.76 8.02
N GLY A 182 11.41 17.38 6.94
CA GLY A 182 12.72 16.70 7.02
C GLY A 182 12.66 15.26 7.54
N LEU A 183 11.47 14.71 7.75
CA LEU A 183 11.28 13.36 8.22
C LEU A 183 11.57 12.37 7.08
N ARG A 184 12.63 11.58 7.26
CA ARG A 184 12.91 10.44 6.37
C ARG A 184 12.07 9.23 6.76
N ALA A 185 10.74 9.33 6.64
CA ALA A 185 9.81 8.31 7.07
C ALA A 185 9.94 6.99 6.30
N ALA A 186 10.16 7.05 4.99
CA ALA A 186 10.38 5.84 4.19
C ALA A 186 11.77 5.25 4.46
N HIS A 187 11.80 4.13 5.19
CA HIS A 187 13.04 3.39 5.46
C HIS A 187 13.48 2.56 4.25
N GLN A 188 12.53 1.89 3.60
CA GLN A 188 12.77 1.06 2.43
C GLN A 188 11.56 1.11 1.51
N LEU A 189 11.82 1.12 0.21
CA LEU A 189 10.80 0.96 -0.84
C LEU A 189 11.05 -0.36 -1.58
N VAL A 190 10.07 -1.25 -1.53
CA VAL A 190 10.02 -2.47 -2.35
C VAL A 190 9.05 -2.23 -3.50
N ILE A 191 9.52 -2.35 -4.73
CA ILE A 191 8.71 -2.15 -5.93
C ILE A 191 8.54 -3.47 -6.69
N LEU A 192 7.30 -3.74 -7.09
CA LEU A 192 6.89 -4.95 -7.80
C LEU A 192 6.30 -4.57 -9.15
N GLY A 193 7.00 -4.85 -10.25
CA GLY A 193 6.52 -4.61 -11.60
C GLY A 193 6.24 -3.13 -11.93
N THR A 194 6.95 -2.19 -11.33
CA THR A 194 6.78 -0.75 -11.59
C THR A 194 7.32 -0.35 -12.95
N PRO A 195 6.53 0.31 -13.80
CA PRO A 195 6.96 0.76 -15.13
C PRO A 195 7.80 2.06 -15.03
N ASN A 196 9.02 1.95 -14.53
CA ASN A 196 9.91 3.09 -14.25
C ASN A 196 10.30 3.91 -15.49
N ALA A 197 10.22 3.31 -16.68
CA ALA A 197 10.46 3.95 -17.97
C ALA A 197 9.17 4.16 -18.77
N GLY A 198 8.02 4.17 -18.08
CA GLY A 198 6.72 4.19 -18.73
C GLY A 198 6.27 2.82 -19.23
N SER A 199 5.17 2.79 -19.95
CA SER A 199 4.58 1.57 -20.50
C SER A 199 4.13 1.80 -21.96
N PRO A 200 4.58 0.97 -22.91
CA PRO A 200 4.09 1.06 -24.30
C PRO A 200 2.57 0.90 -24.42
N CYS A 201 1.96 0.13 -23.52
CA CYS A 201 0.50 -0.05 -23.50
C CYS A 201 -0.25 1.26 -23.21
N ALA A 202 0.37 2.20 -22.49
CA ALA A 202 -0.22 3.50 -22.19
C ALA A 202 -0.38 4.39 -23.44
N ASN A 203 0.40 4.14 -24.48
CA ASN A 203 0.30 4.85 -25.75
C ASN A 203 -0.85 4.32 -26.64
N ILE A 204 -1.30 3.09 -26.39
CA ILE A 204 -2.33 2.40 -27.20
C ILE A 204 -3.72 2.68 -26.63
N PHE A 205 -3.85 2.80 -25.32
CA PHE A 205 -5.13 2.97 -24.65
C PHE A 205 -5.31 4.42 -24.18
N SER A 206 -6.39 5.05 -24.63
CA SER A 206 -6.83 6.39 -24.15
C SER A 206 -7.51 6.28 -22.79
N ILE A 207 -6.79 5.78 -21.78
CA ILE A 207 -7.27 5.66 -20.40
C ILE A 207 -6.83 6.90 -19.63
N PRO A 208 -7.66 7.49 -18.76
CA PRO A 208 -7.35 8.76 -18.09
C PRO A 208 -6.00 8.80 -17.38
N MET A 209 -5.55 7.69 -16.78
CA MET A 209 -4.22 7.63 -16.13
C MET A 209 -3.10 7.12 -17.06
N ALA A 210 -3.40 6.76 -18.30
CA ALA A 210 -2.38 6.33 -19.24
C ALA A 210 -1.39 7.45 -19.55
N ALA A 211 -1.80 8.71 -19.45
CA ALA A 211 -0.92 9.87 -19.63
C ALA A 211 0.31 9.85 -18.72
N GLU A 212 0.12 9.44 -17.46
CA GLU A 212 1.19 9.35 -16.45
C GLU A 212 2.18 8.19 -16.71
N LEU A 213 1.78 7.23 -17.54
CA LEU A 213 2.57 6.05 -17.88
C LEU A 213 3.13 6.11 -19.32
N ARG A 214 2.86 7.19 -20.06
CA ARG A 214 3.40 7.34 -21.42
C ARG A 214 4.91 7.49 -21.37
N THR A 215 5.56 6.81 -22.28
CA THR A 215 6.96 7.10 -22.59
C THR A 215 6.96 8.30 -23.52
N ASP A 216 7.52 9.40 -23.09
CA ASP A 216 7.92 10.46 -24.01
C ASP A 216 9.06 9.90 -24.87
N VAL A 217 8.73 9.60 -26.11
CA VAL A 217 9.70 9.18 -27.14
C VAL A 217 10.17 10.43 -27.86
#